data_ef4856f7d89172e9f08741f05f1a9a98
#
_entry.id   ef4856f7d89172e9f08741f05f1a9a98
#
_cell.length_a   1.000
_cell.length_b   1.000
_cell.length_c   1.000
_cell.angle_alpha   90.00
_cell.angle_beta   90.00
_cell.angle_gamma   90.00
#
_symmetry.space_group_name_H-M   'P 1'
#
loop_
_entity.id
_entity.type
_entity.pdbx_description
1 polymer ?
#
loop_
_entity_poly.entity_id
_entity_poly.type
_entity_poly.pdbx_seq_one_letter_code
_entity_poly.pdbx_strand_id
1 'polypeptide(L)'
;AAEKPLLLKSYHRLVDQVCAIYGGTIETEDNHDVLVTFDKPHEHMTHCVNALCAAQFFFGLYKAFNAQRAAHGKSNLSIQIVVHTGNLEELSSLTEKAAELSRRERQEHMVISRQVAYHPELQQRVLQANNCTPLASGAVSLARLSSDYQDLLDMQISHFSPDL
;
A
#
# COMPACT_ATOMS: atom_id res chain seq x y z
N ALA A 1 23.52 11.57 -7.35
CA ALA A 1 22.76 11.87 -8.57
C ALA A 1 22.39 10.60 -9.37
N ALA A 2 23.32 9.64 -9.50
CA ALA A 2 23.03 8.36 -10.20
C ALA A 2 22.14 7.41 -9.40
N GLU A 3 22.09 7.54 -8.08
CA GLU A 3 21.32 6.66 -7.19
C GLU A 3 19.81 6.92 -7.27
N LYS A 4 19.39 8.17 -7.40
CA LYS A 4 17.98 8.54 -7.43
C LYS A 4 17.19 7.93 -8.60
N PRO A 5 17.65 7.96 -9.85
CA PRO A 5 16.98 7.27 -10.96
C PRO A 5 16.88 5.76 -10.77
N LEU A 6 17.92 5.12 -10.22
CA LEU A 6 17.90 3.69 -9.93
C LEU A 6 16.89 3.35 -8.84
N LEU A 7 16.78 4.20 -7.83
CA LEU A 7 15.83 4.03 -6.75
C LEU A 7 14.39 4.12 -7.25
N LEU A 8 14.08 5.09 -8.12
CA LEU A 8 12.77 5.22 -8.75
C LEU A 8 12.44 4.01 -9.63
N LYS A 9 13.42 3.50 -10.36
CA LYS A 9 13.23 2.29 -11.19
C LYS A 9 12.88 1.08 -10.33
N SER A 10 13.54 0.91 -9.20
CA SER A 10 13.24 -0.16 -8.25
C SER A 10 11.85 -0.01 -7.65
N TYR A 11 11.46 1.22 -7.30
CA TYR A 11 10.12 1.54 -6.80
C TYR A 11 9.03 1.14 -7.81
N HIS A 12 9.17 1.56 -9.06
CA HIS A 12 8.21 1.22 -10.10
C HIS A 12 8.14 -0.29 -10.35
N ARG A 13 9.26 -0.98 -10.27
CA ARG A 13 9.31 -2.45 -10.40
C ARG A 13 8.53 -3.14 -9.28
N LEU A 14 8.68 -2.68 -8.04
CA LEU A 14 7.92 -3.23 -6.90
C LEU A 14 6.42 -3.03 -7.10
N VAL A 15 6.01 -1.86 -7.57
CA VAL A 15 4.60 -1.58 -7.86
C VAL A 15 4.07 -2.53 -8.95
N ASP A 16 4.81 -2.69 -10.04
CA ASP A 16 4.43 -3.60 -11.14
C ASP A 16 4.23 -5.03 -10.65
N GLN A 17 5.13 -5.52 -9.79
CA GLN A 17 5.06 -6.87 -9.24
C GLN A 17 3.82 -7.04 -8.34
N VAL A 18 3.52 -6.07 -7.51
CA VAL A 18 2.33 -6.11 -6.64
C VAL A 18 1.06 -6.10 -7.47
N CYS A 19 0.99 -5.26 -8.49
CA CYS A 19 -0.17 -5.21 -9.39
C CYS A 19 -0.35 -6.53 -10.16
N ALA A 20 0.72 -7.18 -10.58
CA ALA A 20 0.65 -8.48 -11.26
C ALA A 20 0.06 -9.56 -10.34
N ILE A 21 0.37 -9.53 -9.04
CA ILE A 21 -0.13 -10.51 -8.08
C ILE A 21 -1.59 -10.24 -7.71
N TYR A 22 -1.96 -8.98 -7.46
CA TYR A 22 -3.25 -8.61 -6.89
C TYR A 22 -4.27 -8.05 -7.89
N GLY A 23 -3.89 -7.91 -9.15
CA GLY A 23 -4.81 -7.46 -10.20
C GLY A 23 -5.11 -5.97 -10.21
N GLY A 24 -4.26 -5.15 -9.63
CA GLY A 24 -4.39 -3.70 -9.65
C GLY A 24 -4.03 -3.12 -11.02
N THR A 25 -4.62 -1.96 -11.31
CA THR A 25 -4.36 -1.19 -12.54
C THR A 25 -3.61 0.09 -12.20
N ILE A 26 -2.46 0.31 -12.82
CA ILE A 26 -1.71 1.55 -12.66
C ILE A 26 -2.37 2.62 -13.52
N GLU A 27 -2.97 3.62 -12.87
CA GLU A 27 -3.66 4.71 -13.56
C GLU A 27 -2.73 5.86 -13.88
N THR A 28 -1.86 6.22 -12.93
CA THR A 28 -0.84 7.25 -13.11
C THR A 28 0.46 6.78 -12.50
N GLU A 29 1.55 7.08 -13.18
CA GLU A 29 2.89 6.75 -12.72
C GLU A 29 3.80 7.90 -13.15
N ASP A 30 4.16 8.74 -12.19
CA ASP A 30 5.11 9.81 -12.41
C ASP A 30 6.36 9.60 -11.55
N ASN A 31 7.24 10.59 -11.47
CA ASN A 31 8.50 10.45 -10.75
C ASN A 31 8.34 10.34 -9.23
N HIS A 32 7.18 10.71 -8.69
CA HIS A 32 6.98 10.78 -7.25
C HIS A 32 5.76 10.02 -6.75
N ASP A 33 4.70 9.95 -7.55
CA ASP A 33 3.43 9.38 -7.13
C ASP A 33 2.98 8.27 -8.08
N VAL A 34 2.46 7.19 -7.51
CA VAL A 34 1.81 6.12 -8.28
C VAL A 34 0.40 5.94 -7.74
N LEU A 35 -0.57 5.94 -8.65
CA LEU A 35 -1.95 5.62 -8.34
C LEU A 35 -2.29 4.26 -8.91
N VAL A 36 -2.78 3.37 -8.05
CA VAL A 36 -3.24 2.04 -8.43
C VAL A 36 -4.71 1.90 -8.05
N THR A 37 -5.52 1.41 -8.97
CA THR A 37 -6.94 1.17 -8.73
C THR A 37 -7.26 -0.33 -8.71
N PHE A 38 -8.24 -0.70 -7.89
CA PHE A 38 -8.75 -2.06 -7.76
C PHE A 38 -10.27 -1.99 -7.86
N ASP A 39 -10.82 -2.33 -9.01
CA ASP A 39 -12.24 -2.19 -9.30
C ASP A 39 -12.95 -3.53 -9.57
N LYS A 40 -12.20 -4.64 -9.56
CA LYS A 40 -12.75 -5.96 -9.89
C LYS A 40 -12.28 -7.00 -8.88
N PRO A 41 -13.11 -8.02 -8.59
CA PRO A 41 -12.66 -9.18 -7.81
C PRO A 41 -11.49 -9.88 -8.49
N HIS A 42 -10.58 -10.44 -7.70
CA HIS A 42 -9.42 -11.19 -8.17
C HIS A 42 -9.16 -12.37 -7.23
N GLU A 43 -9.05 -13.58 -7.79
CA GLU A 43 -8.73 -14.81 -7.05
C GLU A 43 -9.58 -15.02 -5.77
N HIS A 44 -10.90 -14.92 -5.90
CA HIS A 44 -11.87 -15.12 -4.81
C HIS A 44 -11.88 -14.02 -3.74
N MET A 45 -11.15 -12.94 -3.94
CA MET A 45 -11.19 -11.78 -3.07
C MET A 45 -11.93 -10.63 -3.73
N THR A 46 -12.65 -9.85 -2.93
CA THR A 46 -13.26 -8.61 -3.42
C THR A 46 -12.18 -7.58 -3.71
N HIS A 47 -12.50 -6.58 -4.51
CA HIS A 47 -11.55 -5.51 -4.83
C HIS A 47 -11.06 -4.76 -3.59
N CYS A 48 -11.91 -4.58 -2.56
CA CYS A 48 -11.53 -3.90 -1.33
C CYS A 48 -10.47 -4.70 -0.54
N VAL A 49 -10.68 -6.00 -0.40
CA VAL A 49 -9.73 -6.89 0.28
C VAL A 49 -8.42 -6.95 -0.51
N ASN A 50 -8.51 -7.08 -1.84
CA ASN A 50 -7.33 -7.10 -2.72
C ASN A 50 -6.51 -5.82 -2.59
N ALA A 51 -7.15 -4.66 -2.61
CA ALA A 51 -6.46 -3.38 -2.50
C ALA A 51 -5.70 -3.27 -1.18
N LEU A 52 -6.33 -3.66 -0.09
CA LEU A 52 -5.71 -3.57 1.23
C LEU A 52 -4.56 -4.58 1.38
N CYS A 53 -4.75 -5.81 0.90
CA CYS A 53 -3.69 -6.83 0.88
C CYS A 53 -2.52 -6.40 0.01
N ALA A 54 -2.79 -5.84 -1.17
CA ALA A 54 -1.77 -5.34 -2.08
C ALA A 54 -0.94 -4.22 -1.42
N ALA A 55 -1.60 -3.29 -0.76
CA ALA A 55 -0.94 -2.19 -0.07
C ALA A 55 -0.04 -2.70 1.06
N GLN A 56 -0.53 -3.63 1.85
CA GLN A 56 0.24 -4.21 2.97
C GLN A 56 1.39 -5.09 2.45
N PHE A 57 1.19 -5.83 1.38
CA PHE A 57 2.24 -6.61 0.74
C PHE A 57 3.34 -5.68 0.20
N PHE A 58 2.96 -4.62 -0.50
CA PHE A 58 3.90 -3.60 -0.97
C PHE A 58 4.68 -2.99 0.19
N PHE A 59 3.99 -2.67 1.29
CA PHE A 59 4.62 -2.11 2.49
C PHE A 59 5.69 -3.04 3.05
N GLY A 60 5.40 -4.35 3.12
CA GLY A 60 6.36 -5.36 3.57
C GLY A 60 7.58 -5.47 2.63
N LEU A 61 7.34 -5.49 1.32
CA LEU A 61 8.42 -5.51 0.32
C LEU A 61 9.30 -4.26 0.41
N TYR A 62 8.68 -3.12 0.55
CA TYR A 62 9.35 -1.83 0.69
C TYR A 62 10.25 -1.79 1.92
N LYS A 63 9.78 -2.31 3.05
CA LYS A 63 10.56 -2.40 4.28
C LYS A 63 11.74 -3.36 4.12
N ALA A 64 11.53 -4.51 3.50
CA ALA A 64 12.59 -5.47 3.23
C ALA A 64 13.64 -4.88 2.27
N PHE A 65 13.20 -4.18 1.24
CA PHE A 65 14.06 -3.46 0.31
C PHE A 65 14.95 -2.45 1.05
N ASN A 66 14.37 -1.63 1.91
CA ASN A 66 15.11 -0.64 2.68
C ASN A 66 16.11 -1.28 3.66
N ALA A 67 15.74 -2.39 4.30
CA ALA A 67 16.64 -3.10 5.20
C ALA A 67 17.88 -3.61 4.46
N GLN A 68 17.70 -4.14 3.26
CA GLN A 68 18.81 -4.61 2.43
C GLN A 68 19.70 -3.44 1.98
N ARG A 69 19.11 -2.31 1.59
CA ARG A 69 19.87 -1.12 1.20
C ARG A 69 20.67 -0.55 2.37
N ALA A 70 20.08 -0.49 3.55
CA ALA A 70 20.76 -0.04 4.76
C ALA A 70 21.97 -0.91 5.11
N ALA A 71 21.85 -2.23 4.93
CA ALA A 71 22.94 -3.16 5.15
C ALA A 71 24.14 -2.93 4.23
N HIS A 72 23.91 -2.27 3.08
CA HIS A 72 24.95 -1.90 2.12
C HIS A 72 25.32 -0.41 2.17
N GLY A 73 24.90 0.30 3.23
CA GLY A 73 25.19 1.72 3.39
C GLY A 73 24.52 2.63 2.36
N LYS A 74 23.44 2.17 1.72
CA LYS A 74 22.71 2.93 0.69
C LYS A 74 21.54 3.66 1.30
N SER A 75 21.11 4.75 0.67
CA SER A 75 19.97 5.54 1.12
C SER A 75 18.66 4.78 0.98
N ASN A 76 17.72 5.06 1.89
CA ASN A 76 16.41 4.44 1.93
C ASN A 76 15.43 5.11 0.96
N LEU A 77 14.49 4.32 0.49
CA LEU A 77 13.31 4.81 -0.19
C LEU A 77 12.31 5.26 0.89
N SER A 78 11.73 6.44 0.75
CA SER A 78 10.72 6.94 1.68
C SER A 78 9.39 7.12 0.95
N ILE A 79 8.41 6.32 1.34
CA ILE A 79 7.09 6.28 0.68
C ILE A 79 5.99 6.38 1.75
N GLN A 80 4.94 7.13 1.46
CA GLN A 80 3.71 7.10 2.22
C GLN A 80 2.66 6.35 1.40
N ILE A 81 2.10 5.30 1.99
CA ILE A 81 1.06 4.49 1.36
C ILE A 81 -0.29 4.89 1.93
N VAL A 82 -1.23 5.20 1.05
CA VAL A 82 -2.60 5.55 1.41
C VAL A 82 -3.56 4.65 0.64
N VAL A 83 -4.55 4.11 1.34
CA VAL A 83 -5.66 3.36 0.74
C VAL A 83 -6.96 4.13 0.98
N HIS A 84 -7.68 4.38 -0.11
CA HIS A 84 -8.95 5.09 -0.08
C HIS A 84 -9.94 4.38 -0.99
N THR A 85 -11.23 4.52 -0.70
CA THR A 85 -12.30 3.90 -1.48
C THR A 85 -13.38 4.93 -1.81
N GLY A 86 -14.09 4.69 -2.90
CA GLY A 86 -15.19 5.51 -3.35
C GLY A 86 -15.69 5.07 -4.72
N ASN A 87 -16.43 5.93 -5.39
CA ASN A 87 -16.97 5.67 -6.70
C ASN A 87 -15.95 6.03 -7.79
N LEU A 88 -15.60 5.07 -8.66
CA LEU A 88 -14.66 5.29 -9.76
C LEU A 88 -15.11 6.34 -10.78
N GLU A 89 -16.39 6.63 -10.88
CA GLU A 89 -16.90 7.74 -11.72
C GLU A 89 -16.35 9.09 -11.25
N GLU A 90 -15.90 9.17 -9.99
CA GLU A 90 -15.32 10.35 -9.39
C GLU A 90 -13.81 10.17 -9.16
N LEU A 91 -13.11 9.51 -10.07
CA LEU A 91 -11.70 9.14 -9.91
C LEU A 91 -10.81 10.33 -9.57
N SER A 92 -10.99 11.48 -10.20
CA SER A 92 -10.18 12.67 -9.90
C SER A 92 -10.36 13.15 -8.46
N SER A 93 -11.59 13.11 -7.94
CA SER A 93 -11.88 13.45 -6.54
C SER A 93 -11.26 12.45 -5.57
N LEU A 94 -11.33 11.15 -5.88
CA LEU A 94 -10.70 10.11 -5.07
C LEU A 94 -9.18 10.27 -5.05
N THR A 95 -8.60 10.60 -6.20
CA THR A 95 -7.16 10.82 -6.33
C THR A 95 -6.71 12.02 -5.49
N GLU A 96 -7.44 13.12 -5.52
CA GLU A 96 -7.15 14.30 -4.72
C GLU A 96 -7.20 14.01 -3.23
N LYS A 97 -8.21 13.27 -2.77
CA LYS A 97 -8.32 12.90 -1.37
C LYS A 97 -7.18 11.99 -0.91
N ALA A 98 -6.82 11.01 -1.71
CA ALA A 98 -5.71 10.14 -1.42
C ALA A 98 -4.39 10.92 -1.35
N ALA A 99 -4.17 11.81 -2.30
CA ALA A 99 -2.98 12.68 -2.33
C ALA A 99 -2.92 13.62 -1.12
N GLU A 100 -4.04 14.18 -0.73
CA GLU A 100 -4.13 15.04 0.45
C GLU A 100 -3.78 14.27 1.73
N LEU A 101 -4.33 13.06 1.90
CA LEU A 101 -4.01 12.21 3.03
C LEU A 101 -2.52 11.86 3.05
N SER A 102 -1.95 11.55 1.90
CA SER A 102 -0.53 11.24 1.78
C SER A 102 0.37 12.41 2.20
N ARG A 103 -0.02 13.63 1.90
CA ARG A 103 0.73 14.83 2.30
C ARG A 103 0.53 15.18 3.76
N ARG A 104 -0.69 15.02 4.25
CA ARG A 104 -1.12 15.48 5.58
C ARG A 104 -0.73 14.50 6.68
N GLU A 105 -0.81 13.20 6.40
CA GLU A 105 -0.62 12.13 7.37
C GLU A 105 0.65 11.35 7.08
N ARG A 106 1.80 11.91 7.46
CA ARG A 106 3.08 11.21 7.35
C ARG A 106 3.25 10.27 8.54
N GLN A 107 3.05 8.99 8.32
CA GLN A 107 3.09 7.96 9.35
C GLN A 107 4.11 6.87 9.01
N GLU A 108 4.60 6.18 10.04
CA GLU A 108 5.48 5.02 9.89
C GLU A 108 4.77 3.86 9.19
N HIS A 109 3.48 3.71 9.44
CA HIS A 109 2.63 2.68 8.84
C HIS A 109 1.81 3.25 7.69
N MET A 110 1.08 2.36 6.98
CA MET A 110 0.15 2.86 5.96
C MET A 110 -0.99 3.62 6.60
N VAL A 111 -1.58 4.51 5.79
CA VAL A 111 -2.76 5.27 6.17
C VAL A 111 -3.95 4.77 5.36
N ILE A 112 -5.03 4.45 6.03
CA ILE A 112 -6.30 4.12 5.38
C ILE A 112 -7.32 5.23 5.67
N SER A 113 -8.12 5.58 4.67
CA SER A 113 -9.15 6.59 4.85
C SER A 113 -10.22 6.10 5.80
N ARG A 114 -11.02 7.02 6.34
CA ARG A 114 -12.16 6.68 7.18
C ARG A 114 -13.11 5.71 6.46
N GLN A 115 -13.36 5.93 5.17
CA GLN A 115 -14.23 5.08 4.36
C GLN A 115 -13.71 3.63 4.30
N VAL A 116 -12.41 3.45 4.19
CA VAL A 116 -11.78 2.11 4.23
C VAL A 116 -11.86 1.53 5.64
N ALA A 117 -11.53 2.31 6.66
CA ALA A 117 -11.52 1.85 8.06
C ALA A 117 -12.90 1.36 8.53
N TYR A 118 -13.95 1.97 8.05
CA TYR A 118 -15.33 1.62 8.42
C TYR A 118 -16.08 0.79 7.38
N HIS A 119 -15.38 0.30 6.36
CA HIS A 119 -15.97 -0.59 5.37
C HIS A 119 -16.38 -1.91 6.05
N PRO A 120 -17.65 -2.33 5.97
CA PRO A 120 -18.15 -3.48 6.76
C PRO A 120 -17.38 -4.78 6.50
N GLU A 121 -17.06 -5.08 5.24
CA GLU A 121 -16.33 -6.29 4.89
C GLU A 121 -14.90 -6.28 5.47
N LEU A 122 -14.23 -5.13 5.41
CA LEU A 122 -12.87 -5.02 5.92
C LEU A 122 -12.84 -5.12 7.43
N GLN A 123 -13.81 -4.50 8.13
CA GLN A 123 -13.91 -4.62 9.59
C GLN A 123 -14.17 -6.05 10.05
N GLN A 124 -14.98 -6.78 9.33
CA GLN A 124 -15.33 -8.15 9.71
C GLN A 124 -14.20 -9.14 9.44
N ARG A 125 -13.42 -8.96 8.38
CA ARG A 125 -12.52 -9.98 7.87
C ARG A 125 -11.05 -9.64 7.99
N VAL A 126 -10.67 -8.38 7.84
CA VAL A 126 -9.29 -7.98 7.54
C VAL A 126 -8.70 -7.08 8.61
N LEU A 127 -9.50 -6.21 9.22
CA LEU A 127 -9.04 -5.23 10.18
C LEU A 127 -9.24 -5.70 11.62
N GLN A 128 -8.28 -5.39 12.48
CA GLN A 128 -8.38 -5.59 13.94
C GLN A 128 -8.12 -4.26 14.64
N ALA A 129 -8.95 -3.92 15.63
CA ALA A 129 -8.88 -2.65 16.31
C ALA A 129 -7.52 -2.34 16.94
N ASN A 130 -6.85 -3.36 17.47
CA ASN A 130 -5.54 -3.18 18.10
C ASN A 130 -4.40 -2.87 17.11
N ASN A 131 -4.65 -3.03 15.80
CA ASN A 131 -3.71 -2.68 14.73
C ASN A 131 -4.02 -1.33 14.08
N CYS A 132 -5.06 -0.67 14.56
CA CYS A 132 -5.57 0.59 13.99
C CYS A 132 -5.41 1.72 15.00
N THR A 133 -4.77 2.81 14.58
CA THR A 133 -4.59 4.00 15.41
C THR A 133 -5.30 5.18 14.74
N PRO A 134 -6.37 5.73 15.37
CA PRO A 134 -7.06 6.89 14.81
C PRO A 134 -6.14 8.11 14.72
N LEU A 135 -6.28 8.86 13.64
CA LEU A 135 -5.54 10.09 13.38
C LEU A 135 -6.48 11.31 13.50
N ALA A 136 -5.90 12.48 13.70
CA ALA A 136 -6.66 13.72 13.87
C ALA A 136 -7.57 14.05 12.67
N SER A 137 -7.19 13.64 11.47
CA SER A 137 -7.97 13.86 10.24
C SER A 137 -9.21 12.95 10.12
N GLY A 138 -9.34 11.95 10.98
CA GLY A 138 -10.36 10.90 10.85
C GLY A 138 -9.87 9.67 10.09
N ALA A 139 -8.73 9.75 9.42
CA ALA A 139 -8.06 8.58 8.84
C ALA A 139 -7.48 7.69 9.94
N VAL A 140 -6.95 6.55 9.56
CA VAL A 140 -6.42 5.55 10.50
C VAL A 140 -5.04 5.10 10.04
N SER A 141 -4.10 5.04 10.98
CA SER A 141 -2.80 4.40 10.76
C SER A 141 -2.95 2.90 10.98
N LEU A 142 -2.60 2.10 9.99
CA LEU A 142 -2.76 0.65 10.00
C LEU A 142 -1.40 -0.04 10.07
N ALA A 143 -1.13 -0.71 11.18
CA ALA A 143 0.14 -1.41 11.39
C ALA A 143 0.17 -2.78 10.70
N ARG A 144 -0.91 -3.56 10.82
CA ARG A 144 -1.00 -4.94 10.33
C ARG A 144 -2.45 -5.26 9.99
N LEU A 145 -2.65 -6.25 9.14
CA LEU A 145 -3.96 -6.86 8.91
C LEU A 145 -4.27 -7.89 10.02
N SER A 146 -5.47 -8.44 10.02
CA SER A 146 -5.80 -9.57 10.89
C SER A 146 -4.85 -10.74 10.63
N SER A 147 -4.65 -11.61 11.63
CA SER A 147 -3.65 -12.68 11.57
C SER A 147 -3.82 -13.59 10.36
N ASP A 148 -5.07 -13.93 10.00
CA ASP A 148 -5.35 -14.81 8.85
C ASP A 148 -4.77 -14.27 7.56
N TYR A 149 -4.85 -12.96 7.35
CA TYR A 149 -4.32 -12.31 6.15
C TYR A 149 -2.84 -11.96 6.30
N GLN A 150 -2.46 -11.41 7.45
CA GLN A 150 -1.10 -10.95 7.66
C GLN A 150 -0.09 -12.09 7.62
N ASP A 151 -0.41 -13.24 8.20
CA ASP A 151 0.50 -14.38 8.22
C ASP A 151 0.76 -14.90 6.79
N LEU A 152 -0.26 -14.92 5.93
CA LEU A 152 -0.10 -15.28 4.52
C LEU A 152 0.77 -14.25 3.79
N LEU A 153 0.57 -12.98 4.02
CA LEU A 153 1.37 -11.92 3.42
C LEU A 153 2.83 -12.00 3.88
N ASP A 154 3.06 -12.20 5.16
CA ASP A 154 4.40 -12.33 5.71
C ASP A 154 5.14 -13.53 5.11
N MET A 155 4.43 -14.65 4.90
CA MET A 155 4.97 -15.81 4.22
C MET A 155 5.34 -15.49 2.77
N GLN A 156 4.45 -14.83 2.03
CA GLN A 156 4.71 -14.43 0.65
C GLN A 156 5.92 -13.48 0.57
N ILE A 157 6.02 -12.52 1.47
CA ILE A 157 7.14 -11.58 1.52
C ILE A 157 8.45 -12.32 1.78
N SER A 158 8.46 -13.31 2.70
CA SER A 158 9.66 -14.07 3.02
C SER A 158 10.19 -14.91 1.86
N HIS A 159 9.29 -15.35 0.95
CA HIS A 159 9.65 -16.11 -0.25
C HIS A 159 9.96 -15.20 -1.44
N PHE A 160 9.65 -13.93 -1.33
CA PHE A 160 9.88 -12.97 -2.38
C PHE A 160 11.31 -12.46 -2.27
N SER A 161 12.14 -12.71 -3.30
CA SER A 161 13.48 -12.16 -3.40
C SER A 161 13.41 -11.01 -4.40
N PRO A 162 13.33 -9.76 -3.96
CA PRO A 162 13.35 -8.66 -4.91
C PRO A 162 14.72 -8.62 -5.57
N ASP A 163 14.76 -8.80 -6.88
CA ASP A 163 15.97 -8.56 -7.68
C ASP A 163 16.25 -7.06 -7.63
N LEU A 164 17.22 -6.73 -6.83
CA LEU A 164 17.60 -5.34 -6.58
C LEU A 164 18.73 -4.88 -7.49
#